data_d14b85abc389ea2e8cbe37b37aa9bae1
#
_entry.id   d14b85abc389ea2e8cbe37b37aa9bae1
#
_cell.length_a   1.000
_cell.length_b   1.000
_cell.length_c   1.000
_cell.angle_alpha   90.00
_cell.angle_beta   90.00
_cell.angle_gamma   90.00
#
_symmetry.space_group_name_H-M   'P 1'
#
loop_
_entity.id
_entity.type
_entity.pdbx_description
1 polymer ?
#
loop_
_entity_poly.entity_id
_entity_poly.type
_entity_poly.pdbx_seq_one_letter_code
_entity_poly.pdbx_strand_id
1 'polypeptide(L)'
;MTLLELLVVVAVVGILASIAIQQVSLYRARAFDASMRSDLKNAALAMESYYGEFLEYPNTQAAILLVGYRNTSGVSLTINVTSPSTFTLTAARPNGSQLSFTYDSTTGLIN
;
A
#
# COMPACT_ATOMS: atom_id res chain seq x y z
N MET A 1 -16.91 -45.09 -15.29
CA MET A 1 -16.62 -43.75 -15.80
C MET A 1 -16.16 -43.82 -17.27
N THR A 2 -16.80 -43.04 -18.08
CA THR A 2 -16.46 -43.03 -19.55
C THR A 2 -15.42 -41.95 -19.82
N LEU A 3 -14.79 -42.03 -20.99
CA LEU A 3 -13.86 -41.00 -21.47
C LEU A 3 -14.54 -39.63 -21.59
N LEU A 4 -15.81 -39.63 -22.04
CA LEU A 4 -16.60 -38.40 -22.16
C LEU A 4 -16.85 -37.76 -20.78
N GLU A 5 -17.16 -38.54 -19.75
CA GLU A 5 -17.32 -38.03 -18.40
C GLU A 5 -16.04 -37.38 -17.85
N LEU A 6 -14.89 -38.02 -18.14
CA LEU A 6 -13.61 -37.46 -17.72
C LEU A 6 -13.32 -36.15 -18.44
N LEU A 7 -13.59 -36.07 -19.75
CA LEU A 7 -13.38 -34.84 -20.54
C LEU A 7 -14.25 -33.68 -20.02
N VAL A 8 -15.50 -33.96 -19.68
CA VAL A 8 -16.41 -32.93 -19.12
C VAL A 8 -15.86 -32.39 -17.81
N VAL A 9 -15.38 -33.26 -16.93
CA VAL A 9 -14.81 -32.85 -15.63
C VAL A 9 -13.59 -31.95 -15.84
N VAL A 10 -12.69 -32.32 -16.72
CA VAL A 10 -11.49 -31.51 -17.06
C VAL A 10 -11.88 -30.16 -17.64
N ALA A 11 -12.89 -30.12 -18.51
CA ALA A 11 -13.38 -28.88 -19.11
C ALA A 11 -13.94 -27.92 -18.05
N VAL A 12 -14.75 -28.43 -17.10
CA VAL A 12 -15.32 -27.64 -16.01
C VAL A 12 -14.22 -27.10 -15.09
N VAL A 13 -13.25 -27.92 -14.72
CA VAL A 13 -12.11 -27.51 -13.90
C VAL A 13 -11.30 -26.41 -14.61
N GLY A 14 -11.10 -26.52 -15.90
CA GLY A 14 -10.39 -25.51 -16.71
C GLY A 14 -11.09 -24.15 -16.69
N ILE A 15 -12.41 -24.13 -16.83
CA ILE A 15 -13.22 -22.91 -16.76
C ILE A 15 -13.13 -22.28 -15.37
N LEU A 16 -13.29 -23.06 -14.33
CA LEU A 16 -13.20 -22.56 -12.95
C LEU A 16 -11.80 -22.01 -12.62
N ALA A 17 -10.74 -22.68 -13.10
CA ALA A 17 -9.38 -22.23 -12.90
C ALA A 17 -9.12 -20.87 -13.56
N SER A 18 -9.66 -20.61 -14.74
CA SER A 18 -9.48 -19.34 -15.45
C SER A 18 -10.11 -18.16 -14.70
N ILE A 19 -11.27 -18.38 -14.07
CA ILE A 19 -11.91 -17.37 -13.23
C ILE A 19 -11.09 -17.11 -11.97
N ALA A 20 -10.59 -18.16 -11.34
CA ALA A 20 -9.81 -18.07 -10.10
C ALA A 20 -8.53 -17.23 -10.27
N ILE A 21 -7.84 -17.35 -11.40
CA ILE A 21 -6.61 -16.59 -11.69
C ILE A 21 -6.90 -15.10 -11.70
N GLN A 22 -7.98 -14.67 -12.32
CA GLN A 22 -8.37 -13.25 -12.37
C GLN A 22 -8.66 -12.70 -10.96
N GLN A 23 -9.36 -13.46 -10.14
CA GLN A 23 -9.69 -13.06 -8.75
C GLN A 23 -8.43 -12.91 -7.89
N VAL A 24 -7.47 -13.83 -8.03
CA VAL A 24 -6.20 -13.74 -7.30
C VAL A 24 -5.42 -12.48 -7.68
N SER A 25 -5.39 -12.10 -8.94
CA SER A 25 -4.74 -10.85 -9.39
C SER A 25 -5.38 -9.63 -8.75
N LEU A 26 -6.70 -9.56 -8.70
CA LEU A 26 -7.43 -8.46 -8.05
C LEU A 26 -7.14 -8.39 -6.56
N TYR A 27 -7.13 -9.52 -5.87
CA TYR A 27 -6.82 -9.56 -4.44
C TYR A 27 -5.40 -9.11 -4.15
N ARG A 28 -4.43 -9.50 -4.99
CA ARG A 28 -3.05 -9.04 -4.85
C ARG A 28 -2.93 -7.52 -4.99
N ALA A 29 -3.57 -6.95 -6.01
CA ALA A 29 -3.57 -5.50 -6.20
C ALA A 29 -4.18 -4.77 -4.99
N ARG A 30 -5.30 -5.26 -4.47
CA ARG A 30 -5.93 -4.69 -3.27
C ARG A 30 -5.05 -4.83 -2.03
N ALA A 31 -4.34 -5.94 -1.88
CA ALA A 31 -3.43 -6.15 -0.77
C ALA A 31 -2.25 -5.16 -0.83
N PHE A 32 -1.72 -4.90 -2.02
CA PHE A 32 -0.66 -3.91 -2.21
C PHE A 32 -1.16 -2.49 -1.92
N ASP A 33 -2.38 -2.16 -2.37
CA ASP A 33 -3.02 -0.89 -2.05
C ASP A 33 -3.20 -0.73 -0.54
N ALA A 34 -3.67 -1.76 0.14
CA ALA A 34 -3.86 -1.76 1.59
C ALA A 34 -2.54 -1.55 2.33
N SER A 35 -1.44 -2.16 1.87
CA SER A 35 -0.13 -1.98 2.48
C SER A 35 0.38 -0.56 2.31
N MET A 36 0.21 0.04 1.13
CA MET A 36 0.58 1.44 0.89
C MET A 36 -0.22 2.39 1.80
N ARG A 37 -1.53 2.18 1.90
CA ARG A 37 -2.38 3.01 2.77
C ARG A 37 -2.04 2.86 4.25
N SER A 38 -1.77 1.63 4.68
CA SER A 38 -1.34 1.35 6.05
C SER A 38 0.00 2.04 6.36
N ASP A 39 0.96 1.96 5.46
CA ASP A 39 2.25 2.61 5.62
C ASP A 39 2.10 4.14 5.67
N LEU A 40 1.22 4.72 4.86
CA LEU A 40 0.93 6.15 4.90
C LEU A 40 0.35 6.58 6.26
N LYS A 41 -0.59 5.80 6.80
CA LYS A 41 -1.16 6.09 8.12
C LYS A 41 -0.12 5.99 9.22
N ASN A 42 0.70 4.95 9.19
CA ASN A 42 1.77 4.76 10.18
C ASN A 42 2.84 5.86 10.05
N ALA A 43 3.17 6.25 8.83
CA ALA A 43 4.10 7.34 8.58
C ALA A 43 3.55 8.68 9.08
N ALA A 44 2.26 8.94 8.88
CA ALA A 44 1.62 10.14 9.40
C ALA A 44 1.67 10.20 10.93
N LEU A 45 1.41 9.08 11.60
CA LEU A 45 1.56 8.98 13.06
C LEU A 45 3.00 9.22 13.49
N ALA A 46 3.97 8.69 12.76
CA ALA A 46 5.38 8.91 13.04
C ALA A 46 5.78 10.37 12.83
N MET A 47 5.25 11.03 11.80
CA MET A 47 5.47 12.46 11.58
C MET A 47 4.97 13.29 12.77
N GLU A 48 3.78 12.99 13.28
CA GLU A 48 3.22 13.69 14.43
C GLU A 48 4.02 13.39 15.72
N SER A 49 4.47 12.15 15.89
CA SER A 49 5.31 11.76 17.02
C SER A 49 6.65 12.53 17.00
N TYR A 50 7.26 12.63 15.83
CA TYR A 50 8.49 13.41 15.66
C TYR A 50 8.26 14.88 15.97
N TYR A 51 7.16 15.44 15.47
CA TYR A 51 6.79 16.83 15.76
C TYR A 51 6.62 17.10 17.26
N GLY A 52 6.03 16.13 17.97
CA GLY A 52 5.86 16.23 19.42
C GLY A 52 7.19 16.31 20.20
N GLU A 53 8.25 15.70 19.66
CA GLU A 53 9.57 15.73 20.29
C GLU A 53 10.43 16.93 19.84
N PHE A 54 10.41 17.25 18.55
CA PHE A 54 11.35 18.19 17.94
C PHE A 54 10.71 19.49 17.47
N LEU A 55 9.38 19.60 17.54
CA LEU A 55 8.60 20.77 17.11
C LEU A 55 8.80 21.14 15.63
N GLU A 56 9.18 20.18 14.82
CA GLU A 56 9.30 20.33 13.37
C GLU A 56 8.98 19.00 12.68
N TYR A 57 8.57 19.05 11.42
CA TYR A 57 8.36 17.85 10.62
C TYR A 57 9.64 17.45 9.92
N PRO A 58 9.99 16.14 9.92
CA PRO A 58 11.20 15.67 9.26
C PRO A 58 11.04 15.61 7.74
N ASN A 59 12.11 15.89 7.02
CA ASN A 59 12.14 15.81 5.56
C ASN A 59 12.62 14.45 5.04
N THR A 60 13.03 13.55 5.92
CA THR A 60 13.63 12.28 5.51
C THR A 60 12.95 11.10 6.20
N GLN A 61 12.89 9.98 5.49
CA GLN A 61 12.40 8.73 6.06
C GLN A 61 13.27 8.26 7.23
N ALA A 62 14.58 8.50 7.16
CA ALA A 62 15.50 8.11 8.21
C ALA A 62 15.13 8.74 9.57
N ALA A 63 14.63 9.97 9.56
CA ALA A 63 14.22 10.66 10.79
C ALA A 63 13.01 9.99 11.47
N ILE A 64 12.02 9.54 10.71
CA ILE A 64 10.84 8.88 11.28
C ILE A 64 11.11 7.43 11.70
N LEU A 65 12.18 6.82 11.19
CA LEU A 65 12.62 5.52 11.71
C LEU A 65 13.03 5.61 13.18
N LEU A 66 13.51 6.77 13.63
CA LEU A 66 13.88 6.99 15.02
C LEU A 66 12.69 6.92 15.98
N VAL A 67 11.50 7.28 15.50
CA VAL A 67 10.26 7.23 16.30
C VAL A 67 9.45 5.97 16.05
N GLY A 68 10.06 4.95 15.45
CA GLY A 68 9.48 3.62 15.34
C GLY A 68 8.78 3.29 14.04
N TYR A 69 8.79 4.17 13.05
CA TYR A 69 8.21 3.86 11.76
C TYR A 69 8.97 2.73 11.05
N ARG A 70 8.22 1.83 10.43
CA ARG A 70 8.74 0.81 9.53
C ARG A 70 7.78 0.64 8.38
N ASN A 71 8.29 0.70 7.16
CA ASN A 71 7.46 0.48 5.98
C ASN A 71 7.39 -1.02 5.62
N THR A 72 6.32 -1.38 4.92
CA THR A 72 6.18 -2.72 4.35
C THR A 72 7.26 -2.94 3.29
N SER A 73 7.79 -4.16 3.24
CA SER A 73 8.76 -4.55 2.20
C SER A 73 8.17 -4.30 0.80
N GLY A 74 8.92 -3.65 -0.06
CA GLY A 74 8.50 -3.32 -1.41
C GLY A 74 7.78 -1.98 -1.56
N VAL A 75 7.39 -1.34 -0.45
CA VAL A 75 6.81 0.01 -0.47
C VAL A 75 7.91 1.03 -0.26
N SER A 76 7.97 2.04 -1.12
CA SER A 76 8.87 3.19 -0.94
C SER A 76 8.06 4.40 -0.45
N LEU A 77 8.60 5.12 0.51
CA LEU A 77 7.96 6.29 1.10
C LEU A 77 8.75 7.54 0.74
N THR A 78 8.05 8.58 0.29
CA THR A 78 8.61 9.90 0.04
C THR A 78 7.91 10.91 0.95
N ILE A 79 8.69 11.74 1.62
CA ILE A 79 8.20 12.79 2.51
C ILE A 79 8.45 14.13 1.85
N ASN A 80 7.41 14.99 1.80
CA ASN A 80 7.52 16.35 1.30
C ASN A 80 6.90 17.30 2.32
N VAL A 81 7.72 18.07 3.01
CA VAL A 81 7.26 19.09 3.96
C VAL A 81 7.01 20.38 3.19
N THR A 82 5.74 20.75 3.07
CA THR A 82 5.30 21.89 2.26
C THR A 82 5.31 23.21 3.03
N SER A 83 5.20 23.15 4.36
CA SER A 83 5.31 24.32 5.25
C SER A 83 5.70 23.83 6.65
N PRO A 84 6.00 24.73 7.60
CA PRO A 84 6.31 24.30 8.97
C PRO A 84 5.21 23.49 9.67
N SER A 85 3.97 23.56 9.18
CA SER A 85 2.83 22.89 9.80
C SER A 85 2.14 21.89 8.87
N THR A 86 2.62 21.70 7.62
CA THR A 86 1.97 20.81 6.66
C THR A 86 2.99 19.95 5.92
N PHE A 87 2.56 18.75 5.56
CA PHE A 87 3.38 17.81 4.79
C PHE A 87 2.52 16.93 3.91
N THR A 88 3.14 16.31 2.91
CA THR A 88 2.54 15.23 2.13
C THR A 88 3.45 14.02 2.19
N LEU A 89 2.84 12.83 2.17
CA LEU A 89 3.54 11.55 2.16
C LEU A 89 3.08 10.78 0.95
N THR A 90 4.02 10.21 0.20
CA THR A 90 3.72 9.37 -0.96
C THR A 90 4.30 7.98 -0.74
N ALA A 91 3.46 6.96 -0.80
CA ALA A 91 3.86 5.57 -0.78
C ALA A 91 3.70 4.99 -2.19
N ALA A 92 4.72 4.34 -2.68
CA ALA A 92 4.74 3.76 -4.02
C ALA A 92 5.12 2.28 -3.95
N ARG A 93 4.43 1.49 -4.76
CA ARG A 93 4.70 0.06 -4.90
C ARG A 93 4.23 -0.41 -6.27
N PRO A 94 5.03 -1.21 -7.00
CA PRO A 94 4.57 -1.81 -8.26
C PRO A 94 3.45 -2.83 -7.99
N ASN A 95 2.62 -3.07 -9.00
CA ASN A 95 1.57 -4.09 -9.02
C ASN A 95 0.35 -3.81 -8.12
N GLY A 96 0.22 -2.61 -7.55
CA GLY A 96 -1.04 -2.17 -6.95
C GLY A 96 -2.03 -1.72 -8.02
N SER A 97 -3.23 -1.33 -7.63
CA SER A 97 -4.21 -0.73 -8.55
C SER A 97 -3.74 0.64 -9.05
N GLN A 98 -2.95 1.32 -8.24
CA GLN A 98 -2.24 2.55 -8.58
C GLN A 98 -0.76 2.37 -8.23
N LEU A 99 0.10 3.11 -8.92
CA LEU A 99 1.54 3.07 -8.64
C LEU A 99 1.89 3.73 -7.32
N SER A 100 1.08 4.68 -6.86
CA SER A 100 1.32 5.38 -5.60
C SER A 100 0.03 5.91 -5.00
N PHE A 101 0.07 6.12 -3.69
CA PHE A 101 -0.96 6.83 -2.94
C PHE A 101 -0.31 7.97 -2.18
N THR A 102 -1.02 9.08 -2.01
CA THR A 102 -0.54 10.28 -1.33
C THR A 102 -1.44 10.62 -0.16
N TYR A 103 -0.83 10.87 1.00
CA TYR A 103 -1.48 11.41 2.18
C TYR A 103 -1.20 12.91 2.28
N ASP A 104 -2.24 13.70 2.52
CA ASP A 104 -2.12 15.14 2.72
C ASP A 104 -2.51 15.49 4.16
N SER A 105 -1.59 16.11 4.89
CA SER A 105 -1.80 16.47 6.29
C SER A 105 -2.89 17.54 6.48
N THR A 106 -3.15 18.36 5.46
CA THR A 106 -4.17 19.42 5.55
C THR A 106 -5.59 18.86 5.50
N THR A 107 -5.79 17.77 4.77
CA THR A 107 -7.11 17.13 4.62
C THR A 107 -7.24 15.86 5.47
N GLY A 108 -6.14 15.23 5.81
CA GLY A 108 -6.13 13.92 6.47
C GLY A 108 -6.54 12.77 5.56
N LEU A 109 -6.62 12.98 4.26
CA LEU A 109 -7.09 12.00 3.29
C LEU A 109 -5.94 11.39 2.48
N ILE A 110 -6.17 10.16 2.03
CA ILE A 110 -5.28 9.44 1.13
C ILE A 110 -5.94 9.35 -0.25
N ASN A 111 -5.18 9.77 -1.27
CA ASN A 111 -5.65 9.74 -2.66
C ASN A 111 -4.83 8.79 -3.50
#